data_9a8c7873959c0fa87b973471eb3af8ad
#
_entry.id   9a8c7873959c0fa87b973471eb3af8ad
#
_cell.length_a   1.000
_cell.length_b   1.000
_cell.length_c   1.000
_cell.angle_alpha   90.00
_cell.angle_beta   90.00
_cell.angle_gamma   90.00
#
_symmetry.space_group_name_H-M   'P 1'
#
loop_
_entity.id
_entity.type
_entity.pdbx_description
1 polymer ?
#
loop_
_entity_poly.entity_id
_entity_poly.type
_entity_poly.pdbx_seq_one_letter_code
_entity_poly.pdbx_strand_id
1 'polypeptide(L)'
;QVVVDEQQLSLAIGRRGQNVRLASQLTGWTSDILTEAEESEKRQKEFAARTQLFMTALDLDEMMAQLLASEGFESIEEIAFVGLDDLAVIDGLNDEIAVELQTRARESLEAAAAEQDAKRRELGVADDVIALRHMTLPIAVKLGEGGVKTREDVAGLVPDDLRGWFETKNGERSRQPGLLEGLDISPETAEA
;
A
#
# COMPACT_ATOMS: atom_id res chain seq x y z
N GLN A 1 0.54 -2.18 16.46
CA GLN A 1 0.94 -3.58 16.56
C GLN A 1 1.47 -3.86 17.97
N VAL A 2 1.13 -5.01 18.59
CA VAL A 2 1.58 -5.42 19.93
C VAL A 2 2.13 -6.83 19.80
N VAL A 3 3.37 -7.03 20.25
CA VAL A 3 4.03 -8.34 20.26
C VAL A 3 3.98 -8.90 21.66
N VAL A 4 3.59 -10.16 21.78
CA VAL A 4 3.44 -10.85 23.06
C VAL A 4 4.09 -12.25 23.00
N ASP A 5 4.45 -12.78 24.16
CA ASP A 5 4.86 -14.17 24.29
C ASP A 5 3.70 -15.11 23.89
N GLU A 6 4.02 -16.24 23.23
CA GLU A 6 3.03 -17.22 22.78
C GLU A 6 2.11 -17.69 23.90
N GLN A 7 2.65 -17.86 25.11
CA GLN A 7 1.87 -18.29 26.28
C GLN A 7 0.87 -17.22 26.75
N GLN A 8 1.11 -15.95 26.43
CA GLN A 8 0.27 -14.81 26.80
C GLN A 8 -0.71 -14.39 25.71
N LEU A 9 -0.59 -14.94 24.48
CA LEU A 9 -1.41 -14.57 23.34
C LEU A 9 -2.91 -14.65 23.64
N SER A 10 -3.35 -15.78 24.22
CA SER A 10 -4.76 -15.98 24.58
C SER A 10 -5.27 -14.99 25.61
N LEU A 11 -4.41 -14.57 26.55
CA LEU A 11 -4.74 -13.57 27.57
C LEU A 11 -4.81 -12.17 26.96
N ALA A 12 -3.86 -11.84 26.09
CA ALA A 12 -3.83 -10.55 25.39
C ALA A 12 -5.04 -10.36 24.49
N ILE A 13 -5.43 -11.37 23.71
CA ILE A 13 -6.62 -11.34 22.86
C ILE A 13 -7.90 -11.31 23.71
N GLY A 14 -7.93 -12.09 24.78
CA GLY A 14 -9.11 -12.27 25.63
C GLY A 14 -10.23 -13.10 25.01
N ARG A 15 -11.28 -13.38 25.78
CA ARG A 15 -12.40 -14.17 25.28
C ARG A 15 -13.09 -13.48 24.10
N ARG A 16 -13.12 -14.13 22.94
CA ARG A 16 -13.70 -13.60 21.69
C ARG A 16 -13.13 -12.23 21.27
N GLY A 17 -11.85 -12.00 21.52
CA GLY A 17 -11.20 -10.74 21.15
C GLY A 17 -11.59 -9.53 22.02
N GLN A 18 -12.14 -9.75 23.21
CA GLN A 18 -12.67 -8.68 24.05
C GLN A 18 -11.58 -7.69 24.49
N ASN A 19 -10.39 -8.16 24.88
CA ASN A 19 -9.32 -7.28 25.33
C ASN A 19 -8.77 -6.41 24.19
N VAL A 20 -8.54 -6.99 23.01
CA VAL A 20 -8.11 -6.25 21.81
C VAL A 20 -9.14 -5.18 21.45
N ARG A 21 -10.44 -5.55 21.44
CA ARG A 21 -11.50 -4.60 21.11
C ARG A 21 -11.60 -3.48 22.14
N LEU A 22 -11.45 -3.76 23.42
CA LEU A 22 -11.42 -2.73 24.46
C LEU A 22 -10.20 -1.81 24.31
N ALA A 23 -9.02 -2.38 24.04
CA ALA A 23 -7.81 -1.59 23.79
C ALA A 23 -8.01 -0.66 22.58
N SER A 24 -8.54 -1.18 21.48
CA SER A 24 -8.84 -0.38 20.27
C SER A 24 -9.87 0.73 20.55
N GLN A 25 -10.91 0.45 21.35
CA GLN A 25 -11.90 1.47 21.72
C GLN A 25 -11.33 2.55 22.63
N LEU A 26 -10.43 2.19 23.54
CA LEU A 26 -9.80 3.15 24.49
C LEU A 26 -8.76 4.04 23.81
N THR A 27 -8.01 3.48 22.87
CA THR A 27 -6.90 4.19 22.21
C THR A 27 -7.32 4.85 20.90
N GLY A 28 -8.44 4.44 20.30
CA GLY A 28 -8.84 4.82 18.95
C GLY A 28 -8.03 4.14 17.84
N TRP A 29 -7.12 3.21 18.19
CA TRP A 29 -6.21 2.53 17.27
C TRP A 29 -6.66 1.11 17.04
N THR A 30 -6.57 0.63 15.80
CA THR A 30 -6.70 -0.80 15.50
C THR A 30 -5.44 -1.50 15.98
N SER A 31 -5.57 -2.45 16.90
CA SER A 31 -4.44 -3.16 17.51
C SER A 31 -4.41 -4.59 16.99
N ASP A 32 -3.32 -4.94 16.30
CA ASP A 32 -2.98 -6.33 15.97
C ASP A 32 -2.08 -6.90 17.04
N ILE A 33 -2.41 -8.09 17.55
CA ILE A 33 -1.58 -8.80 18.53
C ILE A 33 -0.96 -9.99 17.81
N LEU A 34 0.36 -10.08 17.86
CA LEU A 34 1.17 -11.12 17.24
C LEU A 34 2.08 -11.76 18.30
N THR A 35 2.47 -12.99 18.07
CA THR A 35 3.57 -13.62 18.79
C THR A 35 4.92 -13.12 18.26
N GLU A 36 6.00 -13.30 19.02
CA GLU A 36 7.36 -12.98 18.56
C GLU A 36 7.73 -13.76 17.30
N ALA A 37 7.26 -15.03 17.19
CA ALA A 37 7.50 -15.86 16.00
C ALA A 37 6.77 -15.32 14.78
N GLU A 38 5.48 -14.96 14.90
CA GLU A 38 4.68 -14.38 13.83
C GLU A 38 5.23 -13.02 13.39
N GLU A 39 5.66 -12.20 14.33
CA GLU A 39 6.28 -10.91 14.04
C GLU A 39 7.62 -11.07 13.32
N SER A 40 8.45 -12.03 13.74
CA SER A 40 9.72 -12.34 13.08
C SER A 40 9.49 -12.86 11.65
N GLU A 41 8.52 -13.76 11.47
CA GLU A 41 8.16 -14.27 10.13
C GLU A 41 7.63 -13.14 9.23
N LYS A 42 6.80 -12.26 9.78
CA LYS A 42 6.27 -11.10 9.06
C LYS A 42 7.40 -10.18 8.60
N ARG A 43 8.33 -9.82 9.50
CA ARG A 43 9.50 -9.00 9.15
C ARG A 43 10.37 -9.64 8.06
N GLN A 44 10.59 -10.94 8.14
CA GLN A 44 11.35 -11.65 7.11
C GLN A 44 10.64 -11.61 5.75
N LYS A 45 9.33 -11.80 5.72
CA LYS A 45 8.53 -11.69 4.48
C LYS A 45 8.55 -10.28 3.92
N GLU A 46 8.40 -9.26 4.76
CA GLU A 46 8.45 -7.85 4.36
C GLU A 46 9.82 -7.48 3.81
N PHE A 47 10.90 -7.92 4.48
CA PHE A 47 12.26 -7.72 4.01
C PHE A 47 12.51 -8.39 2.66
N ALA A 48 12.11 -9.66 2.52
CA ALA A 48 12.23 -10.38 1.26
C ALA A 48 11.42 -9.74 0.12
N ALA A 49 10.22 -9.27 0.41
CA ALA A 49 9.37 -8.57 -0.55
C ALA A 49 9.99 -7.24 -1.00
N ARG A 50 10.55 -6.45 -0.07
CA ARG A 50 11.29 -5.21 -0.40
C ARG A 50 12.53 -5.47 -1.24
N THR A 51 13.33 -6.47 -0.85
CA THR A 51 14.50 -6.89 -1.63
C THR A 51 14.10 -7.25 -3.06
N GLN A 52 13.05 -8.06 -3.22
CA GLN A 52 12.56 -8.45 -4.53
C GLN A 52 12.03 -7.27 -5.35
N LEU A 53 11.35 -6.33 -4.68
CA LEU A 53 10.87 -5.08 -5.30
C LEU A 53 12.06 -4.29 -5.87
N PHE A 54 13.10 -4.04 -5.07
CA PHE A 54 14.27 -3.27 -5.50
C PHE A 54 15.06 -3.98 -6.61
N MET A 55 15.24 -5.30 -6.51
CA MET A 55 15.86 -6.10 -7.58
C MET A 55 15.13 -5.92 -8.91
N THR A 56 13.79 -6.02 -8.88
CA THR A 56 12.98 -6.01 -10.11
C THR A 56 12.83 -4.60 -10.68
N ALA A 57 12.56 -3.61 -9.82
CA ALA A 57 12.21 -2.27 -10.26
C ALA A 57 13.44 -1.41 -10.59
N LEU A 58 14.58 -1.67 -9.95
CA LEU A 58 15.82 -0.91 -10.13
C LEU A 58 16.91 -1.69 -10.89
N ASP A 59 16.61 -2.92 -11.31
CA ASP A 59 17.57 -3.84 -11.95
C ASP A 59 18.86 -3.98 -11.13
N LEU A 60 18.70 -4.30 -9.84
CA LEU A 60 19.80 -4.46 -8.89
C LEU A 60 20.10 -5.93 -8.61
N ASP A 61 21.36 -6.21 -8.26
CA ASP A 61 21.69 -7.49 -7.65
C ASP A 61 21.11 -7.63 -6.24
N GLU A 62 21.05 -8.86 -5.75
CA GLU A 62 20.45 -9.18 -4.46
C GLU A 62 21.18 -8.46 -3.30
N MET A 63 22.51 -8.32 -3.38
CA MET A 63 23.31 -7.69 -2.32
C MET A 63 22.96 -6.21 -2.16
N MET A 64 22.87 -5.50 -3.27
CA MET A 64 22.52 -4.07 -3.28
C MET A 64 21.05 -3.85 -2.84
N ALA A 65 20.14 -4.70 -3.30
CA ALA A 65 18.74 -4.64 -2.89
C ALA A 65 18.54 -4.93 -1.40
N GLN A 66 19.28 -5.90 -0.84
CA GLN A 66 19.30 -6.18 0.61
C GLN A 66 19.90 -5.03 1.40
N LEU A 67 20.95 -4.39 0.90
CA LEU A 67 21.55 -3.22 1.53
C LEU A 67 20.51 -2.10 1.67
N LEU A 68 19.83 -1.72 0.59
CA LEU A 68 18.79 -0.69 0.62
C LEU A 68 17.64 -1.04 1.58
N ALA A 69 17.19 -2.31 1.56
CA ALA A 69 16.15 -2.77 2.48
C ALA A 69 16.60 -2.76 3.95
N SER A 70 17.89 -3.01 4.24
CA SER A 70 18.46 -2.96 5.59
C SER A 70 18.67 -1.55 6.12
N GLU A 71 18.92 -0.58 5.22
CA GLU A 71 19.00 0.85 5.54
C GLU A 71 17.62 1.48 5.80
N GLY A 72 16.55 0.70 5.61
CA GLY A 72 15.19 1.08 5.98
C GLY A 72 14.35 1.64 4.84
N PHE A 73 14.83 1.63 3.60
CA PHE A 73 14.00 2.02 2.46
C PHE A 73 12.84 1.03 2.28
N GLU A 74 11.64 1.56 2.15
CA GLU A 74 10.41 0.75 2.02
C GLU A 74 9.82 0.80 0.62
N SER A 75 10.13 1.85 -0.16
CA SER A 75 9.55 2.10 -1.48
C SER A 75 10.57 2.65 -2.47
N ILE A 76 10.23 2.59 -3.76
CA ILE A 76 11.04 3.17 -4.84
C ILE A 76 10.96 4.70 -4.80
N GLU A 77 9.82 5.24 -4.39
CA GLU A 77 9.60 6.67 -4.21
C GLU A 77 10.60 7.27 -3.21
N GLU A 78 10.84 6.59 -2.09
CA GLU A 78 11.82 7.05 -1.10
C GLU A 78 13.21 7.17 -1.73
N ILE A 79 13.65 6.18 -2.50
CA ILE A 79 14.94 6.20 -3.20
C ILE A 79 14.99 7.32 -4.25
N ALA A 80 13.90 7.52 -4.99
CA ALA A 80 13.82 8.54 -6.04
C ALA A 80 13.91 9.98 -5.51
N PHE A 81 13.46 10.23 -4.27
CA PHE A 81 13.29 11.58 -3.73
C PHE A 81 14.16 11.89 -2.50
N VAL A 82 14.84 10.90 -1.92
CA VAL A 82 15.81 11.12 -0.84
C VAL A 82 16.98 11.99 -1.31
N GLY A 83 17.66 12.70 -0.41
CA GLY A 83 18.84 13.46 -0.75
C GLY A 83 19.98 12.58 -1.28
N LEU A 84 20.71 13.02 -2.29
CA LEU A 84 21.89 12.29 -2.79
C LEU A 84 22.94 12.11 -1.71
N ASP A 85 23.13 13.11 -0.86
CA ASP A 85 24.07 13.07 0.26
C ASP A 85 23.68 11.98 1.26
N ASP A 86 22.39 11.77 1.48
CA ASP A 86 21.88 10.73 2.39
C ASP A 86 22.10 9.31 1.83
N LEU A 87 22.00 9.14 0.49
CA LEU A 87 22.33 7.87 -0.17
C LEU A 87 23.84 7.62 -0.16
N ALA A 88 24.65 8.64 -0.39
CA ALA A 88 26.12 8.51 -0.49
C ALA A 88 26.78 8.20 0.87
N VAL A 89 26.11 8.42 2.00
CA VAL A 89 26.59 8.05 3.35
C VAL A 89 26.47 6.55 3.61
N ILE A 90 25.64 5.84 2.86
CA ILE A 90 25.43 4.40 3.04
C ILE A 90 26.70 3.63 2.63
N ASP A 91 27.20 2.79 3.54
CA ASP A 91 28.38 1.97 3.29
C ASP A 91 28.16 1.07 2.05
N GLY A 92 29.04 1.24 1.05
CA GLY A 92 28.94 0.50 -0.22
C GLY A 92 28.32 1.30 -1.37
N LEU A 93 27.75 2.48 -1.10
CA LEU A 93 27.31 3.43 -2.12
C LEU A 93 28.36 4.57 -2.24
N ASN A 94 28.58 5.00 -3.47
CA ASN A 94 29.30 6.23 -3.76
C ASN A 94 28.40 7.20 -4.52
N ASP A 95 28.85 8.42 -4.74
CA ASP A 95 28.06 9.46 -5.42
C ASP A 95 27.57 9.02 -6.80
N GLU A 96 28.37 8.27 -7.56
CA GLU A 96 28.00 7.78 -8.89
C GLU A 96 26.87 6.75 -8.81
N ILE A 97 26.98 5.80 -7.87
CA ILE A 97 25.97 4.78 -7.63
C ILE A 97 24.70 5.44 -7.09
N ALA A 98 24.79 6.40 -6.19
CA ALA A 98 23.64 7.14 -5.66
C ALA A 98 22.85 7.86 -6.76
N VAL A 99 23.54 8.54 -7.67
CA VAL A 99 22.91 9.20 -8.84
C VAL A 99 22.25 8.18 -9.76
N GLU A 100 22.93 7.07 -10.04
CA GLU A 100 22.39 6.00 -10.89
C GLU A 100 21.14 5.38 -10.27
N LEU A 101 21.16 5.07 -8.97
CA LEU A 101 20.00 4.54 -8.24
C LEU A 101 18.79 5.47 -8.31
N GLN A 102 19.00 6.76 -8.06
CA GLN A 102 17.94 7.75 -8.18
C GLN A 102 17.38 7.86 -9.60
N THR A 103 18.26 7.79 -10.59
CA THR A 103 17.84 7.84 -12.01
C THR A 103 16.97 6.64 -12.34
N ARG A 104 17.41 5.43 -11.99
CA ARG A 104 16.64 4.20 -12.20
C ARG A 104 15.33 4.21 -11.43
N ALA A 105 15.32 4.73 -10.19
CA ALA A 105 14.10 4.85 -9.39
C ALA A 105 13.07 5.77 -10.06
N ARG A 106 13.51 6.92 -10.57
CA ARG A 106 12.63 7.86 -11.30
C ARG A 106 12.12 7.25 -12.60
N GLU A 107 12.98 6.62 -13.39
CA GLU A 107 12.60 5.93 -14.63
C GLU A 107 11.59 4.81 -14.37
N SER A 108 11.79 4.03 -13.30
CA SER A 108 10.86 2.97 -12.88
C SER A 108 9.49 3.53 -12.51
N LEU A 109 9.44 4.64 -11.76
CA LEU A 109 8.19 5.31 -11.41
C LEU A 109 7.47 5.90 -12.62
N GLU A 110 8.22 6.52 -13.55
CA GLU A 110 7.68 7.05 -14.80
C GLU A 110 7.12 5.93 -15.68
N ALA A 111 7.82 4.80 -15.79
CA ALA A 111 7.36 3.63 -16.53
C ALA A 111 6.09 3.04 -15.93
N ALA A 112 6.04 2.89 -14.60
CA ALA A 112 4.86 2.41 -13.88
C ALA A 112 3.66 3.37 -14.07
N ALA A 113 3.88 4.68 -14.00
CA ALA A 113 2.84 5.67 -14.24
C ALA A 113 2.33 5.63 -15.70
N ALA A 114 3.24 5.48 -16.67
CA ALA A 114 2.88 5.35 -18.08
C ALA A 114 2.06 4.07 -18.35
N GLU A 115 2.42 2.94 -17.72
CA GLU A 115 1.68 1.70 -17.81
C GLU A 115 0.25 1.85 -17.24
N GLN A 116 0.14 2.46 -16.06
CA GLN A 116 -1.16 2.73 -15.43
C GLN A 116 -2.02 3.67 -16.28
N ASP A 117 -1.43 4.71 -16.89
CA ASP A 117 -2.17 5.62 -17.78
C ASP A 117 -2.58 4.92 -19.09
N ALA A 118 -1.74 4.07 -19.64
CA ALA A 118 -2.09 3.26 -20.80
C ALA A 118 -3.28 2.33 -20.50
N LYS A 119 -3.24 1.64 -19.35
CA LYS A 119 -4.33 0.78 -18.88
C LYS A 119 -5.62 1.56 -18.64
N ARG A 120 -5.54 2.74 -18.03
CA ARG A 120 -6.67 3.66 -17.85
C ARG A 120 -7.34 4.00 -19.19
N ARG A 121 -6.53 4.36 -20.20
CA ARG A 121 -7.02 4.70 -21.54
C ARG A 121 -7.65 3.50 -22.24
N GLU A 122 -7.06 2.32 -22.12
CA GLU A 122 -7.61 1.06 -22.63
C GLU A 122 -8.99 0.76 -22.03
N LEU A 123 -9.17 1.00 -20.75
CA LEU A 123 -10.45 0.88 -20.05
C LEU A 123 -11.47 1.96 -20.47
N GLY A 124 -11.02 3.00 -21.16
CA GLY A 124 -11.86 4.10 -21.64
C GLY A 124 -12.22 5.13 -20.56
N VAL A 125 -11.41 5.25 -19.50
CA VAL A 125 -11.59 6.27 -18.48
C VAL A 125 -11.13 7.63 -19.01
N ALA A 126 -12.01 8.62 -18.97
CA ALA A 126 -11.80 9.93 -19.56
C ALA A 126 -10.69 10.73 -18.83
N ASP A 127 -10.02 11.63 -19.55
CA ASP A 127 -8.92 12.44 -19.03
C ASP A 127 -9.37 13.43 -17.95
N ASP A 128 -10.61 13.87 -17.98
CA ASP A 128 -11.19 14.78 -16.99
C ASP A 128 -11.46 14.10 -15.63
N VAL A 129 -11.50 12.77 -15.59
CA VAL A 129 -11.58 12.00 -14.33
C VAL A 129 -10.28 12.14 -13.56
N ILE A 130 -9.11 12.11 -14.23
CA ILE A 130 -7.80 12.29 -13.57
C ILE A 130 -7.65 13.69 -12.96
N ALA A 131 -8.33 14.68 -13.52
CA ALA A 131 -8.29 16.05 -12.99
C ALA A 131 -9.12 16.25 -11.70
N LEU A 132 -9.85 15.23 -11.25
CA LEU A 132 -10.61 15.29 -10.01
C LEU A 132 -9.67 15.30 -8.79
N ARG A 133 -10.11 15.95 -7.74
CA ARG A 133 -9.36 16.01 -6.48
C ARG A 133 -9.17 14.58 -5.91
N HIS A 134 -7.99 14.31 -5.38
CA HIS A 134 -7.60 13.00 -4.84
C HIS A 134 -7.62 11.82 -5.83
N MET A 135 -7.89 12.07 -7.11
CA MET A 135 -7.81 11.04 -8.14
C MET A 135 -6.35 10.73 -8.47
N THR A 136 -5.99 9.44 -8.42
CA THR A 136 -4.69 8.94 -8.84
C THR A 136 -4.85 7.92 -9.96
N LEU A 137 -3.79 7.64 -10.71
CA LEU A 137 -3.84 6.64 -11.80
C LEU A 137 -4.31 5.27 -11.32
N PRO A 138 -3.81 4.71 -10.20
CA PRO A 138 -4.32 3.44 -9.68
C PRO A 138 -5.82 3.47 -9.34
N ILE A 139 -6.32 4.57 -8.76
CA ILE A 139 -7.74 4.75 -8.46
C ILE A 139 -8.55 4.76 -9.76
N ALA A 140 -8.13 5.54 -10.75
CA ALA A 140 -8.81 5.66 -12.03
C ALA A 140 -8.85 4.31 -12.78
N VAL A 141 -7.78 3.53 -12.74
CA VAL A 141 -7.75 2.18 -13.31
C VAL A 141 -8.76 1.26 -12.60
N LYS A 142 -8.79 1.27 -11.28
CA LYS A 142 -9.75 0.47 -10.49
C LYS A 142 -11.20 0.86 -10.77
N LEU A 143 -11.49 2.15 -10.85
CA LEU A 143 -12.80 2.66 -11.23
C LEU A 143 -13.18 2.20 -12.65
N GLY A 144 -12.24 2.29 -13.59
CA GLY A 144 -12.45 1.81 -14.97
C GLY A 144 -12.71 0.30 -15.06
N GLU A 145 -12.01 -0.52 -14.26
CA GLU A 145 -12.29 -1.96 -14.12
C GLU A 145 -13.72 -2.22 -13.62
N GLY A 146 -14.22 -1.34 -12.73
CA GLY A 146 -15.59 -1.35 -12.22
C GLY A 146 -16.63 -0.74 -13.19
N GLY A 147 -16.19 -0.27 -14.37
CA GLY A 147 -17.09 0.33 -15.38
C GLY A 147 -17.36 1.82 -15.19
N VAL A 148 -16.73 2.48 -14.22
CA VAL A 148 -16.82 3.93 -13.96
C VAL A 148 -15.78 4.64 -14.83
N LYS A 149 -16.24 5.42 -15.82
CA LYS A 149 -15.38 5.95 -16.89
C LYS A 149 -15.44 7.46 -17.06
N THR A 150 -16.53 8.08 -16.63
CA THR A 150 -16.79 9.51 -16.77
C THR A 150 -16.95 10.21 -15.44
N ARG A 151 -16.89 11.54 -15.43
CA ARG A 151 -17.16 12.33 -14.23
C ARG A 151 -18.58 12.14 -13.70
N GLU A 152 -19.54 11.94 -14.59
CA GLU A 152 -20.93 11.67 -14.25
C GLU A 152 -21.05 10.33 -13.53
N ASP A 153 -20.32 9.29 -14.00
CA ASP A 153 -20.28 8.00 -13.32
C ASP A 153 -19.69 8.12 -11.93
N VAL A 154 -18.58 8.88 -11.77
CA VAL A 154 -17.96 9.13 -10.46
C VAL A 154 -18.90 9.89 -9.54
N ALA A 155 -19.61 10.93 -10.04
CA ALA A 155 -20.57 11.71 -9.28
C ALA A 155 -21.80 10.89 -8.85
N GLY A 156 -22.07 9.77 -9.50
CA GLY A 156 -23.15 8.85 -9.16
C GLY A 156 -22.79 7.84 -8.06
N LEU A 157 -21.51 7.73 -7.66
CA LEU A 157 -21.07 6.81 -6.64
C LEU A 157 -21.35 7.34 -5.23
N VAL A 158 -21.60 6.42 -4.31
CA VAL A 158 -21.62 6.71 -2.88
C VAL A 158 -20.37 6.13 -2.22
N PRO A 159 -19.95 6.64 -1.05
CA PRO A 159 -18.73 6.15 -0.37
C PRO A 159 -18.71 4.64 -0.14
N ASP A 160 -19.88 4.03 0.07
CA ASP A 160 -20.00 2.58 0.25
C ASP A 160 -19.65 1.80 -1.03
N ASP A 161 -19.96 2.33 -2.23
CA ASP A 161 -19.58 1.70 -3.50
C ASP A 161 -18.05 1.61 -3.65
N LEU A 162 -17.32 2.58 -3.11
CA LEU A 162 -15.86 2.64 -3.16
C LEU A 162 -15.21 1.70 -2.13
N ARG A 163 -15.75 1.66 -0.91
CA ARG A 163 -15.16 0.95 0.24
C ARG A 163 -15.73 -0.44 0.46
N GLY A 164 -16.89 -0.74 -0.13
CA GLY A 164 -17.69 -1.91 0.14
C GLY A 164 -18.61 -1.76 1.35
N TRP A 165 -19.65 -2.57 1.38
CA TRP A 165 -20.68 -2.53 2.42
C TRP A 165 -21.01 -3.93 2.95
N PHE A 166 -21.75 -3.97 4.05
CA PHE A 166 -22.27 -5.22 4.59
C PHE A 166 -23.75 -5.36 4.21
N GLU A 167 -24.07 -6.41 3.47
CA GLU A 167 -25.45 -6.79 3.16
C GLU A 167 -25.90 -7.87 4.14
N THR A 168 -27.15 -7.74 4.63
CA THR A 168 -27.79 -8.78 5.44
C THR A 168 -28.90 -9.43 4.62
N LYS A 169 -28.67 -10.67 4.19
CA LYS A 169 -29.63 -11.44 3.39
C LYS A 169 -29.99 -12.71 4.16
N ASN A 170 -31.27 -12.93 4.39
CA ASN A 170 -31.79 -14.08 5.15
C ASN A 170 -31.20 -14.27 6.57
N GLY A 171 -30.76 -13.16 7.22
CA GLY A 171 -30.14 -13.22 8.55
C GLY A 171 -28.62 -13.47 8.54
N GLU A 172 -28.03 -13.71 7.40
CA GLU A 172 -26.58 -13.81 7.22
C GLU A 172 -26.02 -12.46 6.73
N ARG A 173 -24.96 -11.98 7.42
CA ARG A 173 -24.26 -10.75 7.09
C ARG A 173 -23.06 -11.09 6.20
N SER A 174 -23.10 -10.68 4.94
CA SER A 174 -21.99 -10.80 3.98
C SER A 174 -21.40 -9.43 3.66
N ARG A 175 -20.09 -9.40 3.47
CA ARG A 175 -19.40 -8.19 2.99
C ARG A 175 -19.42 -8.18 1.46
N GLN A 176 -19.87 -7.08 0.90
CA GLN A 176 -19.73 -6.79 -0.52
C GLN A 176 -18.47 -5.99 -0.74
N PRO A 177 -17.57 -6.39 -1.68
CA PRO A 177 -16.35 -5.67 -1.97
C PRO A 177 -16.66 -4.31 -2.60
N GLY A 178 -15.87 -3.30 -2.25
CA GLY A 178 -15.92 -2.00 -2.91
C GLY A 178 -15.09 -1.95 -4.19
N LEU A 179 -15.36 -0.96 -5.04
CA LEU A 179 -14.62 -0.75 -6.29
C LEU A 179 -13.12 -0.53 -6.07
N LEU A 180 -12.75 0.09 -4.95
CA LEU A 180 -11.37 0.41 -4.59
C LEU A 180 -10.76 -0.58 -3.59
N GLU A 181 -11.35 -1.77 -3.44
CA GLU A 181 -10.79 -2.81 -2.57
C GLU A 181 -9.37 -3.19 -3.02
N GLY A 182 -8.45 -3.23 -2.05
CA GLY A 182 -7.03 -3.49 -2.29
C GLY A 182 -6.17 -2.24 -2.49
N LEU A 183 -6.78 -1.05 -2.56
CA LEU A 183 -6.07 0.22 -2.45
C LEU A 183 -6.24 0.75 -1.02
N ASP A 184 -5.14 1.25 -0.44
CA ASP A 184 -5.17 1.90 0.88
C ASP A 184 -5.71 3.33 0.74
N ILE A 185 -7.05 3.45 0.85
CA ILE A 185 -7.74 4.72 0.67
C ILE A 185 -8.33 5.15 1.99
N SER A 186 -7.97 6.36 2.42
CA SER A 186 -8.54 6.94 3.63
C SER A 186 -10.05 7.18 3.47
N PRO A 187 -10.82 7.14 4.58
CA PRO A 187 -12.23 7.52 4.57
C PRO A 187 -12.48 8.90 3.96
N GLU A 188 -11.61 9.86 4.27
CA GLU A 188 -11.69 11.24 3.77
C GLU A 188 -11.51 11.32 2.25
N THR A 189 -10.63 10.46 1.68
CA THR A 189 -10.43 10.39 0.23
C THR A 189 -11.64 9.79 -0.49
N ALA A 190 -12.34 8.85 0.15
CA ALA A 190 -13.55 8.25 -0.43
C ALA A 190 -14.79 9.17 -0.34
N GLU A 191 -14.79 10.15 0.55
CA GLU A 191 -15.88 11.13 0.74
C GLU A 191 -15.66 12.41 -0.07
N ALA A 192 -14.45 12.68 -0.55
CA ALA A 192 -14.06 13.91 -1.25
C ALA A 192 -14.26 13.82 -2.77
#